data_9f497814d91ae762ab0ed09838ebbbbd
#
_entry.id   9f497814d91ae762ab0ed09838ebbbbd
#
_cell.length_a   1.000
_cell.length_b   1.000
_cell.length_c   1.000
_cell.angle_alpha   90.00
_cell.angle_beta   90.00
_cell.angle_gamma   90.00
#
_symmetry.space_group_name_H-M   'P 1'
#
loop_
_entity.id
_entity.type
_entity.pdbx_description
1 polymer ?
#
loop_
_entity_poly.entity_id
_entity_poly.type
_entity_poly.pdbx_seq_one_letter_code
_entity_poly.pdbx_strand_id
1 'polypeptide(L)'
;MPEWYPLLVGHTSKTLVLESNSDFSQALAGLEWPGYFIKDYVKSLNMGSGSLVDKPQEIAPLVKLMLQYRGQIEGGICVRRREDYLEGTEQRYFVFQGQAYSPNAKIPELVTACAQVIDSPFFSIDLALRADGELRVIELGDGQVSDRKEWGAERFVEMLARRQ
;
A
#
# COMPACT_ATOMS: atom_id res chain seq x y z
N MET A 1 -3.46 5.36 -4.13
CA MET A 1 -4.06 4.02 -3.88
C MET A 1 -5.29 3.72 -4.73
N PRO A 2 -6.32 4.52 -4.83
CA PRO A 2 -7.53 4.17 -5.57
C PRO A 2 -7.32 3.89 -7.06
N GLU A 3 -6.35 4.49 -7.69
CA GLU A 3 -6.08 4.31 -9.12
C GLU A 3 -5.57 2.91 -9.46
N TRP A 4 -4.67 2.36 -8.64
CA TRP A 4 -4.12 1.03 -8.89
C TRP A 4 -4.91 -0.10 -8.21
N TYR A 5 -5.70 0.21 -7.17
CA TYR A 5 -6.44 -0.80 -6.42
C TYR A 5 -7.35 -1.67 -7.29
N PRO A 6 -8.16 -1.11 -8.23
CA PRO A 6 -9.01 -1.93 -9.10
C PRO A 6 -8.25 -2.93 -9.95
N LEU A 7 -7.00 -2.61 -10.30
CA LEU A 7 -6.14 -3.47 -11.13
C LEU A 7 -5.55 -4.64 -10.33
N LEU A 8 -5.47 -4.52 -9.00
CA LEU A 8 -4.86 -5.49 -8.11
C LEU A 8 -5.84 -6.12 -7.10
N VAL A 9 -7.15 -6.06 -7.41
CA VAL A 9 -8.16 -6.76 -6.62
C VAL A 9 -7.83 -8.25 -6.54
N GLY A 10 -7.82 -8.81 -5.32
CA GLY A 10 -7.38 -10.18 -5.07
C GLY A 10 -5.91 -10.27 -4.64
N HIS A 11 -5.05 -9.37 -5.04
CA HIS A 11 -3.63 -9.36 -4.69
C HIS A 11 -3.27 -8.38 -3.56
N THR A 12 -4.21 -7.59 -3.10
CA THR A 12 -4.07 -6.62 -2.00
C THR A 12 -5.26 -6.70 -1.07
N SER A 13 -5.14 -6.11 0.12
CA SER A 13 -6.24 -6.08 1.12
C SER A 13 -7.48 -5.40 0.54
N LYS A 14 -8.67 -5.95 0.82
CA LYS A 14 -9.93 -5.31 0.45
C LYS A 14 -9.95 -3.88 0.97
N THR A 15 -10.29 -2.94 0.11
CA THR A 15 -10.24 -1.51 0.39
C THR A 15 -11.53 -0.83 -0.04
N LEU A 16 -12.05 0.03 0.82
CA LEU A 16 -13.10 0.98 0.49
C LEU A 16 -12.54 2.40 0.59
N VAL A 17 -12.96 3.27 -0.30
CA VAL A 17 -12.64 4.70 -0.25
C VAL A 17 -13.89 5.44 0.16
N LEU A 18 -13.82 6.15 1.28
CA LEU A 18 -14.94 6.88 1.89
C LEU A 18 -14.55 8.35 2.07
N GLU A 19 -15.54 9.22 2.03
CA GLU A 19 -15.33 10.64 2.37
C GLU A 19 -14.91 10.78 3.83
N SER A 20 -14.10 11.78 4.13
CA SER A 20 -13.58 12.01 5.50
C SER A 20 -14.66 12.34 6.53
N ASN A 21 -15.84 12.75 6.10
CA ASN A 21 -17.02 13.05 6.91
C ASN A 21 -18.09 11.93 6.89
N SER A 22 -17.76 10.76 6.31
CA SER A 22 -18.69 9.62 6.26
C SER A 22 -19.07 9.11 7.65
N ASP A 23 -20.27 8.57 7.79
CA ASP A 23 -20.60 7.68 8.91
C ASP A 23 -19.95 6.30 8.65
N PHE A 24 -18.73 6.13 9.18
CA PHE A 24 -17.97 4.90 9.00
C PHE A 24 -18.65 3.68 9.59
N SER A 25 -19.42 3.84 10.67
CA SER A 25 -20.17 2.75 11.28
C SER A 25 -21.27 2.24 10.34
N GLN A 26 -21.98 3.15 9.71
CA GLN A 26 -23.02 2.80 8.73
C GLN A 26 -22.40 2.27 7.42
N ALA A 27 -21.36 2.92 6.91
CA ALA A 27 -20.71 2.54 5.65
C ALA A 27 -20.07 1.15 5.69
N LEU A 28 -19.61 0.71 6.87
CA LEU A 28 -18.96 -0.58 7.09
C LEU A 28 -19.89 -1.62 7.73
N ALA A 29 -21.18 -1.29 7.93
CA ALA A 29 -22.16 -2.21 8.50
C ALA A 29 -22.28 -3.47 7.65
N GLY A 30 -22.26 -4.63 8.30
CA GLY A 30 -22.34 -5.94 7.63
C GLY A 30 -21.01 -6.45 7.03
N LEU A 31 -19.92 -5.70 7.13
CA LEU A 31 -18.59 -6.22 6.79
C LEU A 31 -17.99 -6.96 7.99
N GLU A 32 -17.77 -8.25 7.82
CA GLU A 32 -17.11 -9.11 8.81
C GLU A 32 -15.58 -9.04 8.65
N TRP A 33 -15.02 -7.84 8.89
CA TRP A 33 -13.57 -7.64 8.86
C TRP A 33 -12.97 -7.73 10.27
N PRO A 34 -11.81 -8.40 10.45
CA PRO A 34 -11.19 -8.58 11.75
C PRO A 34 -10.62 -7.28 12.34
N GLY A 35 -10.63 -6.22 11.57
CA GLY A 35 -10.13 -4.89 11.88
C GLY A 35 -9.87 -4.08 10.62
N TYR A 36 -9.38 -2.87 10.81
CA TYR A 36 -9.24 -1.89 9.74
C TYR A 36 -7.87 -1.24 9.79
N PHE A 37 -7.25 -1.05 8.63
CA PHE A 37 -6.10 -0.21 8.44
C PHE A 37 -6.53 1.06 7.70
N ILE A 38 -6.30 2.21 8.32
CA ILE A 38 -6.77 3.51 7.85
C ILE A 38 -5.61 4.31 7.28
N LYS A 39 -5.76 4.79 6.07
CA LYS A 39 -4.83 5.75 5.47
C LYS A 39 -5.59 6.78 4.64
N ASP A 40 -5.00 7.94 4.42
CA ASP A 40 -5.53 8.86 3.41
C ASP A 40 -5.21 8.35 2.00
N TYR A 41 -5.72 9.04 1.00
CA TYR A 41 -5.54 8.68 -0.40
C TYR A 41 -4.06 8.69 -0.83
N VAL A 42 -3.25 9.59 -0.31
CA VAL A 42 -1.89 9.87 -0.78
C VAL A 42 -0.82 9.26 0.11
N LYS A 43 -0.96 9.31 1.43
CA LYS A 43 0.10 8.90 2.38
C LYS A 43 -0.47 8.12 3.56
N SER A 44 0.33 7.19 4.09
CA SER A 44 0.10 6.63 5.43
C SER A 44 0.51 7.65 6.50
N LEU A 45 -0.18 7.68 7.64
CA LEU A 45 0.35 8.33 8.83
C LEU A 45 1.53 7.49 9.34
N ASN A 46 2.73 8.07 9.29
CA ASN A 46 3.91 7.47 9.92
C ASN A 46 3.86 7.68 11.44
N MET A 47 2.82 7.17 12.09
CA MET A 47 2.64 7.24 13.55
C MET A 47 2.54 5.84 14.18
N GLY A 48 3.46 4.94 13.82
CA GLY A 48 3.51 3.58 14.38
C GLY A 48 2.21 2.80 14.16
N SER A 49 1.68 2.17 15.21
CA SER A 49 0.40 1.42 15.16
C SER A 49 -0.85 2.29 14.98
N GLY A 50 -0.70 3.62 14.86
CA GLY A 50 -1.79 4.59 14.87
C GLY A 50 -2.78 4.55 13.71
N SER A 51 -2.52 3.72 12.68
CA SER A 51 -3.45 3.53 11.55
C SER A 51 -4.32 2.28 11.67
N LEU A 52 -4.12 1.46 12.71
CA LEU A 52 -4.89 0.24 12.94
C LEU A 52 -6.00 0.51 13.96
N VAL A 53 -7.21 0.09 13.65
CA VAL A 53 -8.36 0.13 14.54
C VAL A 53 -9.13 -1.19 14.46
N ASP A 54 -9.78 -1.58 15.55
CA ASP A 54 -10.52 -2.83 15.61
C ASP A 54 -12.00 -2.66 15.22
N LYS A 55 -12.54 -1.46 15.45
CA LYS A 55 -13.97 -1.19 15.26
C LYS A 55 -14.20 0.04 14.37
N PRO A 56 -15.29 0.07 13.57
CA PRO A 56 -15.63 1.22 12.72
C PRO A 56 -15.77 2.54 13.48
N GLN A 57 -16.24 2.49 14.73
CA GLN A 57 -16.43 3.68 15.59
C GLN A 57 -15.12 4.41 15.92
N GLU A 58 -13.99 3.72 15.83
CA GLU A 58 -12.67 4.27 16.12
C GLU A 58 -12.08 5.03 14.93
N ILE A 59 -12.68 4.89 13.72
CA ILE A 59 -12.17 5.51 12.49
C ILE A 59 -12.39 7.03 12.53
N ALA A 60 -13.56 7.51 12.91
CA ALA A 60 -13.83 8.95 12.92
C ALA A 60 -12.90 9.76 13.86
N PRO A 61 -12.61 9.32 15.10
CA PRO A 61 -11.58 9.94 15.93
C PRO A 61 -10.19 9.95 15.28
N LEU A 62 -9.79 8.85 14.62
CA LEU A 62 -8.52 8.76 13.92
C LEU A 62 -8.45 9.72 12.73
N VAL A 63 -9.50 9.80 11.92
CA VAL A 63 -9.59 10.75 10.79
C VAL A 63 -9.50 12.20 11.27
N LYS A 64 -10.15 12.53 12.40
CA LYS A 64 -10.02 13.85 13.03
C LYS A 64 -8.58 14.16 13.42
N LEU A 65 -7.87 13.18 13.97
CA LEU A 65 -6.46 13.31 14.30
C LEU A 65 -5.61 13.54 13.03
N MET A 66 -5.87 12.77 11.96
CA MET A 66 -5.22 12.95 10.67
C MET A 66 -5.39 14.37 10.13
N LEU A 67 -6.61 14.92 10.21
CA LEU A 67 -6.91 16.29 9.80
C LEU A 67 -6.14 17.33 10.63
N GLN A 68 -6.03 17.12 11.95
CA GLN A 68 -5.28 18.03 12.83
C GLN A 68 -3.79 18.09 12.46
N TYR A 69 -3.17 16.97 12.11
CA TYR A 69 -1.75 16.92 11.75
C TYR A 69 -1.45 17.36 10.32
N ARG A 70 -2.39 17.20 9.39
CA ARG A 70 -2.16 17.47 7.96
C ARG A 70 -2.85 18.71 7.43
N GLY A 71 -3.79 19.25 8.19
CA GLY A 71 -4.61 20.40 7.77
C GLY A 71 -5.73 20.03 6.80
N GLN A 72 -5.49 19.10 5.88
CA GLN A 72 -6.49 18.61 4.91
C GLN A 72 -6.25 17.14 4.56
N ILE A 73 -7.30 16.45 4.11
CA ILE A 73 -7.26 15.12 3.52
C ILE A 73 -7.74 15.23 2.08
N GLU A 74 -6.89 14.83 1.15
CA GLU A 74 -7.22 14.84 -0.28
C GLU A 74 -7.69 13.44 -0.72
N GLY A 75 -8.75 13.38 -1.54
CA GLY A 75 -9.22 12.16 -2.18
C GLY A 75 -9.94 11.17 -1.28
N GLY A 76 -10.15 11.50 0.01
CA GLY A 76 -10.89 10.66 0.96
C GLY A 76 -10.01 9.74 1.81
N ILE A 77 -10.68 8.85 2.53
CA ILE A 77 -10.09 7.88 3.47
C ILE A 77 -10.13 6.49 2.86
N CYS A 78 -8.97 5.86 2.76
CA CYS A 78 -8.87 4.44 2.41
C CYS A 78 -9.02 3.59 3.67
N VAL A 79 -10.12 2.88 3.76
CA VAL A 79 -10.41 1.90 4.82
C VAL A 79 -10.08 0.53 4.26
N ARG A 80 -9.03 -0.08 4.76
CA ARG A 80 -8.57 -1.40 4.31
C ARG A 80 -8.88 -2.45 5.34
N ARG A 81 -9.30 -3.64 4.88
CA ARG A 81 -9.39 -4.82 5.75
C ARG A 81 -8.02 -5.10 6.35
N ARG A 82 -7.95 -5.25 7.68
CA ARG A 82 -6.72 -5.71 8.33
C ARG A 82 -6.42 -7.15 7.90
N GLU A 83 -5.21 -7.40 7.51
CA GLU A 83 -4.66 -8.74 7.23
C GLU A 83 -3.45 -8.96 8.14
N ASP A 84 -3.22 -10.20 8.53
CA ASP A 84 -2.11 -10.56 9.42
C ASP A 84 -0.89 -10.89 8.55
N TYR A 85 0.13 -10.04 8.62
CA TYR A 85 1.39 -10.22 7.90
C TYR A 85 2.48 -10.74 8.84
N LEU A 86 3.35 -11.58 8.30
CA LEU A 86 4.53 -12.07 9.03
C LEU A 86 5.55 -10.93 9.14
N GLU A 87 5.98 -10.69 10.37
CA GLU A 87 6.97 -9.64 10.67
C GLU A 87 8.27 -9.84 9.90
N GLY A 88 8.88 -8.76 9.44
CA GLY A 88 10.15 -8.78 8.71
C GLY A 88 10.08 -9.34 7.28
N THR A 89 8.88 -9.64 6.76
CA THR A 89 8.72 -10.16 5.39
C THR A 89 8.43 -9.07 4.36
N GLU A 90 8.21 -7.83 4.78
CA GLU A 90 8.00 -6.72 3.85
C GLU A 90 9.26 -6.45 3.05
N GLN A 91 9.13 -6.47 1.72
CA GLN A 91 10.23 -6.22 0.79
C GLN A 91 9.77 -5.28 -0.32
N ARG A 92 10.63 -4.32 -0.68
CA ARG A 92 10.43 -3.37 -1.78
C ARG A 92 11.02 -3.87 -3.07
N TYR A 93 10.23 -3.81 -4.12
CA TYR A 93 10.61 -4.03 -5.51
C TYR A 93 10.44 -2.74 -6.30
N PHE A 94 11.13 -2.62 -7.42
CA PHE A 94 10.91 -1.53 -8.36
C PHE A 94 10.53 -2.08 -9.72
N VAL A 95 9.69 -1.33 -10.42
CA VAL A 95 9.43 -1.51 -11.85
C VAL A 95 9.89 -0.27 -12.57
N PHE A 96 10.77 -0.44 -13.53
CA PHE A 96 11.29 0.63 -14.37
C PHE A 96 11.13 0.25 -15.84
N GLN A 97 10.43 1.10 -16.61
CA GLN A 97 10.12 0.87 -18.02
C GLN A 97 9.49 -0.51 -18.28
N GLY A 98 8.53 -0.91 -17.43
CA GLY A 98 7.82 -2.18 -17.55
C GLY A 98 8.61 -3.41 -17.09
N GLN A 99 9.88 -3.27 -16.72
CA GLN A 99 10.70 -4.36 -16.20
C GLN A 99 10.74 -4.34 -14.68
N ALA A 100 10.52 -5.51 -14.07
CA ALA A 100 10.58 -5.71 -12.63
C ALA A 100 12.03 -5.93 -12.15
N TYR A 101 12.36 -5.38 -10.99
CA TYR A 101 13.68 -5.50 -10.36
C TYR A 101 13.54 -5.81 -8.86
N SER A 102 14.52 -6.52 -8.32
CA SER A 102 14.59 -6.95 -6.92
C SER A 102 15.92 -6.58 -6.29
N PRO A 103 15.96 -6.28 -4.98
CA PRO A 103 17.22 -6.02 -4.28
C PRO A 103 18.13 -7.26 -4.22
N ASN A 104 17.56 -8.48 -4.28
CA ASN A 104 18.26 -9.76 -4.12
C ASN A 104 18.21 -10.69 -5.35
N ALA A 105 17.90 -10.17 -6.52
CA ALA A 105 17.77 -10.87 -7.79
C ALA A 105 16.60 -11.86 -7.92
N LYS A 106 15.89 -12.21 -6.84
CA LYS A 106 14.69 -13.04 -6.90
C LYS A 106 13.45 -12.16 -7.05
N ILE A 107 12.76 -12.28 -8.17
CA ILE A 107 11.56 -11.49 -8.49
C ILE A 107 10.34 -12.41 -8.37
N PRO A 108 9.41 -12.14 -7.43
CA PRO A 108 8.15 -12.88 -7.35
C PRO A 108 7.30 -12.66 -8.61
N GLU A 109 6.54 -13.69 -9.02
CA GLU A 109 5.62 -13.60 -10.16
C GLU A 109 4.60 -12.47 -10.00
N LEU A 110 4.16 -12.19 -8.78
CA LEU A 110 3.25 -11.10 -8.48
C LEU A 110 3.83 -9.72 -8.87
N VAL A 111 5.14 -9.47 -8.69
CA VAL A 111 5.78 -8.22 -9.13
C VAL A 111 5.77 -8.12 -10.65
N THR A 112 6.06 -9.21 -11.34
CA THR A 112 6.03 -9.27 -12.80
C THR A 112 4.61 -9.05 -13.34
N ALA A 113 3.60 -9.63 -12.68
CA ALA A 113 2.21 -9.41 -13.03
C ALA A 113 1.79 -7.94 -12.84
N CYS A 114 2.20 -7.32 -11.72
CA CYS A 114 1.98 -5.88 -11.48
C CYS A 114 2.64 -5.01 -12.56
N ALA A 115 3.86 -5.36 -13.00
CA ALA A 115 4.56 -4.62 -14.06
C ALA A 115 3.81 -4.62 -15.39
N GLN A 116 2.96 -5.61 -15.66
CA GLN A 116 2.18 -5.71 -16.88
C GLN A 116 0.87 -4.93 -16.85
N VAL A 117 0.30 -4.69 -15.67
CA VAL A 117 -1.04 -4.07 -15.54
C VAL A 117 -1.00 -2.63 -15.05
N ILE A 118 0.11 -2.21 -14.42
CA ILE A 118 0.27 -0.83 -13.93
C ILE A 118 0.92 0.02 -15.02
N ASP A 119 0.16 0.97 -15.54
CA ASP A 119 0.64 1.94 -16.54
C ASP A 119 1.41 3.08 -15.86
N SER A 120 2.66 2.79 -15.50
CA SER A 120 3.59 3.78 -14.96
C SER A 120 5.02 3.40 -15.39
N PRO A 121 5.81 4.36 -15.89
CA PRO A 121 7.19 4.08 -16.32
C PRO A 121 8.14 3.77 -15.18
N PHE A 122 7.84 4.22 -13.95
CA PHE A 122 8.67 3.96 -12.78
C PHE A 122 7.86 3.98 -11.50
N PHE A 123 7.78 2.85 -10.82
CA PHE A 123 7.08 2.73 -9.55
C PHE A 123 7.73 1.69 -8.61
N SER A 124 7.45 1.82 -7.31
CA SER A 124 7.81 0.84 -6.30
C SER A 124 6.61 -0.04 -5.93
N ILE A 125 6.89 -1.28 -5.55
CA ILE A 125 5.92 -2.23 -5.02
C ILE A 125 6.44 -2.77 -3.70
N ASP A 126 5.65 -2.65 -2.64
CA ASP A 126 5.91 -3.29 -1.37
C ASP A 126 5.05 -4.55 -1.25
N LEU A 127 5.71 -5.68 -1.06
CA LEU A 127 5.05 -6.98 -0.80
C LEU A 127 5.35 -7.43 0.63
N ALA A 128 4.39 -8.13 1.23
CA ALA A 128 4.62 -8.87 2.47
C ALA A 128 3.92 -10.23 2.42
N LEU A 129 4.42 -11.17 3.20
CA LEU A 129 3.86 -12.51 3.32
C LEU A 129 2.76 -12.49 4.38
N ARG A 130 1.53 -12.86 3.99
CA ARG A 130 0.43 -13.04 4.93
C ARG A 130 0.62 -14.33 5.74
N ALA A 131 0.04 -14.41 6.92
CA ALA A 131 0.21 -15.54 7.84
C ALA A 131 -0.18 -16.92 7.26
N ASP A 132 -1.04 -16.93 6.24
CA ASP A 132 -1.41 -18.15 5.50
C ASP A 132 -0.44 -18.52 4.36
N GLY A 133 0.65 -17.77 4.20
CA GLY A 133 1.67 -18.01 3.19
C GLY A 133 1.42 -17.30 1.84
N GLU A 134 0.34 -16.55 1.69
CA GLU A 134 0.07 -15.79 0.47
C GLU A 134 0.87 -14.47 0.44
N LEU A 135 1.54 -14.21 -0.68
CA LEU A 135 2.25 -12.96 -0.91
C LEU A 135 1.25 -11.86 -1.35
N ARG A 136 1.29 -10.71 -0.67
CA ARG A 136 0.32 -9.63 -0.86
C ARG A 136 0.99 -8.31 -1.19
N VAL A 137 0.35 -7.52 -2.06
CA VAL A 137 0.73 -6.13 -2.32
C VAL A 137 0.27 -5.26 -1.15
N ILE A 138 1.24 -4.65 -0.48
CA ILE A 138 0.99 -3.70 0.64
C ILE A 138 0.76 -2.30 0.10
N GLU A 139 1.66 -1.85 -0.77
CA GLU A 139 1.65 -0.50 -1.30
C GLU A 139 2.29 -0.44 -2.69
N LEU A 140 1.80 0.49 -3.53
CA LEU A 140 2.50 1.01 -4.70
C LEU A 140 2.84 2.47 -4.45
N GLY A 141 4.04 2.87 -4.83
CA GLY A 141 4.52 4.24 -4.76
C GLY A 141 5.14 4.70 -6.09
N ASP A 142 5.16 6.02 -6.31
CA ASP A 142 5.94 6.60 -7.40
C ASP A 142 7.43 6.33 -7.15
N GLY A 143 8.10 5.69 -8.11
CA GLY A 143 9.50 5.31 -8.00
C GLY A 143 10.46 6.49 -7.84
N GLN A 144 10.08 7.68 -8.31
CA GLN A 144 10.92 8.88 -8.23
C GLN A 144 11.03 9.44 -6.79
N VAL A 145 10.01 9.20 -5.96
CA VAL A 145 9.94 9.70 -4.57
C VAL A 145 9.94 8.59 -3.53
N SER A 146 10.00 7.33 -3.96
CA SER A 146 10.05 6.18 -3.06
C SER A 146 11.43 6.03 -2.43
N ASP A 147 11.44 5.77 -1.13
CA ASP A 147 12.67 5.37 -0.42
C ASP A 147 13.24 4.08 -1.02
N ARG A 148 14.54 3.92 -0.99
CA ARG A 148 15.22 2.71 -1.46
C ARG A 148 15.09 1.53 -0.50
N LYS A 149 14.77 1.78 0.77
CA LYS A 149 14.72 0.76 1.83
C LYS A 149 16.01 -0.11 1.83
N GLU A 150 15.86 -1.42 1.68
CA GLU A 150 16.95 -2.42 1.67
C GLU A 150 17.82 -2.44 0.40
N TRP A 151 17.50 -1.60 -0.61
CA TRP A 151 18.28 -1.57 -1.84
C TRP A 151 19.64 -0.89 -1.67
N GLY A 152 20.71 -1.61 -2.02
CA GLY A 152 22.04 -1.01 -2.16
C GLY A 152 22.07 0.07 -3.25
N ALA A 153 22.82 1.15 -3.03
CA ALA A 153 22.87 2.27 -3.96
C ALA A 153 23.35 1.85 -5.36
N GLU A 154 24.38 1.00 -5.44
CA GLU A 154 24.94 0.51 -6.70
C GLU A 154 23.89 -0.24 -7.53
N ARG A 155 23.18 -1.20 -6.90
CA ARG A 155 22.15 -1.97 -7.58
C ARG A 155 20.97 -1.11 -8.04
N PHE A 156 20.60 -0.08 -7.27
CA PHE A 156 19.58 0.87 -7.67
C PHE A 156 20.01 1.70 -8.88
N VAL A 157 21.26 2.16 -8.91
CA VAL A 157 21.82 2.89 -10.05
C VAL A 157 21.94 1.98 -11.27
N GLU A 158 22.38 0.73 -11.12
CA GLU A 158 22.42 -0.25 -12.22
C GLU A 158 21.04 -0.47 -12.86
N MET A 159 19.99 -0.54 -12.05
CA MET A 159 18.61 -0.64 -12.56
C MET A 159 18.27 0.57 -13.45
N LEU A 160 18.56 1.79 -12.98
CA LEU A 160 18.25 3.02 -13.72
C LEU A 160 19.14 3.23 -14.96
N ALA A 161 20.35 2.69 -14.97
CA ALA A 161 21.30 2.80 -16.07
C ALA A 161 21.04 1.81 -17.23
N ARG A 162 20.22 0.79 -17.01
CA ARG A 162 19.84 -0.17 -18.06
C ARG A 162 18.97 0.52 -19.10
N ARG A 163 19.61 0.91 -20.20
CA ARG A 163 18.90 1.33 -21.42
C ARG A 163 18.34 0.09 -22.09
N GLN A 164 17.07 0.15 -22.47
CA GLN A 164 16.48 -0.84 -23.39
C GLN A 164 17.09 -0.68 -24.77
#